data_fe7587c15e7535b4680cf02c7b6b8f9e
#
_entry.id   fe7587c15e7535b4680cf02c7b6b8f9e
#
_cell.length_a   1.000
_cell.length_b   1.000
_cell.length_c   1.000
_cell.angle_alpha   90.00
_cell.angle_beta   90.00
_cell.angle_gamma   90.00
#
_symmetry.space_group_name_H-M   'P 1'
#
loop_
_entity.id
_entity.type
_entity.pdbx_description
1 polymer ?
#
loop_
_entity_poly.entity_id
_entity_poly.type
_entity_poly.pdbx_seq_one_letter_code
_entity_poly.pdbx_strand_id
1 'polypeptide(L)'
;MSYQYLLTLCLILASTKVLSIATGRLQLPQVVGSLLAGLLLGPAVLGIIQPNDLLNQLAELGVIVIMFSAGMGTNIQDLKASGKSGFLVALCGVLVPLGLGTVLMYAFTGGELSSGGPRMLQGLFLGTVLTATSVSITVETLREIGKLTTKAGNTILAAALIDDVLGLVCLTLVTSMAGGDADIVMVLVKIVLFFVFAGVMAVATHKFYVWYDHRGKDRNLHRFPVSGSVLCLFMAWAEEEVYGVADF
;
A
#
# COMPACT_ATOMS: atom_id res chain seq x y z
N MET A 1 24.26 -24.78 -1.77
CA MET A 1 23.16 -23.81 -1.96
C MET A 1 22.31 -24.30 -3.13
N SER A 2 21.03 -24.52 -2.91
CA SER A 2 20.12 -24.98 -3.97
C SER A 2 19.70 -23.79 -4.82
N TYR A 3 19.89 -23.85 -6.12
CA TYR A 3 19.45 -22.81 -7.08
C TYR A 3 17.94 -22.86 -7.37
N GLN A 4 17.16 -23.56 -6.55
CA GLN A 4 15.71 -23.71 -6.70
C GLN A 4 14.96 -22.37 -6.69
N TYR A 5 15.49 -21.37 -5.96
CA TYR A 5 14.90 -20.02 -5.94
C TYR A 5 14.90 -19.36 -7.33
N LEU A 6 15.89 -19.64 -8.18
CA LEU A 6 15.93 -19.12 -9.56
C LEU A 6 14.81 -19.72 -10.41
N LEU A 7 14.55 -21.02 -10.25
CA LEU A 7 13.44 -21.68 -10.94
C LEU A 7 12.10 -21.11 -10.46
N THR A 8 11.94 -20.91 -9.15
CA THR A 8 10.74 -20.30 -8.57
C THR A 8 10.49 -18.90 -9.14
N LEU A 9 11.51 -18.05 -9.17
CA LEU A 9 11.42 -16.72 -9.78
C LEU A 9 11.09 -16.77 -11.27
N CYS A 10 11.70 -17.69 -12.00
CA CYS A 10 11.40 -17.90 -13.42
C CYS A 10 9.94 -18.29 -13.63
N LEU A 11 9.42 -19.23 -12.84
CA LEU A 11 8.02 -19.65 -12.90
C LEU A 11 7.06 -18.49 -12.56
N ILE A 12 7.36 -17.71 -11.53
CA ILE A 12 6.56 -16.53 -11.16
C ILE A 12 6.53 -15.54 -12.33
N LEU A 13 7.69 -15.15 -12.85
CA LEU A 13 7.78 -14.15 -13.93
C LEU A 13 7.10 -14.65 -15.23
N ALA A 14 7.28 -15.91 -15.57
CA ALA A 14 6.67 -16.49 -16.77
C ALA A 14 5.15 -16.58 -16.63
N SER A 15 4.65 -17.11 -15.53
CA SER A 15 3.21 -17.30 -15.31
C SER A 15 2.47 -15.97 -15.16
N THR A 16 3.00 -15.03 -14.40
CA THR A 16 2.42 -13.68 -14.26
C THR A 16 2.35 -12.99 -15.61
N LYS A 17 3.41 -13.09 -16.44
CA LYS A 17 3.42 -12.47 -17.76
C LYS A 17 2.40 -13.12 -18.70
N VAL A 18 2.34 -14.44 -18.74
CA VAL A 18 1.39 -15.19 -19.60
C VAL A 18 -0.05 -14.87 -19.22
N LEU A 19 -0.37 -14.94 -17.93
CA LEU A 19 -1.74 -14.65 -17.45
C LEU A 19 -2.09 -13.17 -17.57
N SER A 20 -1.16 -12.25 -17.37
CA SER A 20 -1.39 -10.81 -17.60
C SER A 20 -1.69 -10.52 -19.08
N ILE A 21 -1.04 -11.19 -20.03
CA ILE A 21 -1.38 -11.06 -21.45
C ILE A 21 -2.76 -11.65 -21.74
N ALA A 22 -3.12 -12.76 -21.12
CA ALA A 22 -4.43 -13.37 -21.29
C ALA A 22 -5.56 -12.48 -20.73
N THR A 23 -5.38 -11.92 -19.53
CA THR A 23 -6.36 -10.98 -18.93
C THR A 23 -6.44 -9.67 -19.70
N GLY A 24 -5.33 -9.16 -20.23
CA GLY A 24 -5.32 -7.98 -21.10
C GLY A 24 -6.15 -8.18 -22.38
N ARG A 25 -6.19 -9.39 -22.96
CA ARG A 25 -7.09 -9.72 -24.08
C ARG A 25 -8.57 -9.70 -23.70
N LEU A 26 -8.88 -9.92 -22.43
CA LEU A 26 -10.24 -9.83 -21.87
C LEU A 26 -10.58 -8.41 -21.39
N GLN A 27 -9.75 -7.41 -21.70
CA GLN A 27 -9.90 -6.02 -21.25
C GLN A 27 -9.86 -5.87 -19.70
N LEU A 28 -9.25 -6.81 -19.01
CA LEU A 28 -9.01 -6.73 -17.56
C LEU A 28 -7.62 -6.17 -17.29
N PRO A 29 -7.41 -5.49 -16.17
CA PRO A 29 -6.09 -5.04 -15.74
C PRO A 29 -5.09 -6.21 -15.65
N GLN A 30 -3.83 -5.98 -16.02
CA GLN A 30 -2.78 -7.02 -15.98
C GLN A 30 -2.54 -7.55 -14.57
N VAL A 31 -2.78 -6.71 -13.54
CA VAL A 31 -2.70 -7.12 -12.13
C VAL A 31 -3.60 -8.31 -11.82
N VAL A 32 -4.78 -8.40 -12.45
CA VAL A 32 -5.69 -9.56 -12.29
C VAL A 32 -5.01 -10.86 -12.74
N GLY A 33 -4.28 -10.81 -13.87
CA GLY A 33 -3.50 -11.95 -14.36
C GLY A 33 -2.40 -12.37 -13.38
N SER A 34 -1.71 -11.40 -12.80
CA SER A 34 -0.67 -11.68 -11.79
C SER A 34 -1.22 -12.30 -10.53
N LEU A 35 -2.38 -11.84 -10.05
CA LEU A 35 -3.08 -12.41 -8.89
C LEU A 35 -3.53 -13.85 -9.19
N LEU A 36 -4.10 -14.10 -10.38
CA LEU A 36 -4.49 -15.45 -10.80
C LEU A 36 -3.27 -16.38 -10.90
N ALA A 37 -2.12 -15.88 -11.37
CA ALA A 37 -0.88 -16.65 -11.40
C ALA A 37 -0.45 -17.09 -9.99
N GLY A 38 -0.49 -16.17 -9.02
CA GLY A 38 -0.18 -16.45 -7.63
C GLY A 38 -1.14 -17.45 -7.00
N LEU A 39 -2.44 -17.31 -7.28
CA LEU A 39 -3.46 -18.23 -6.79
C LEU A 39 -3.27 -19.64 -7.36
N LEU A 40 -3.01 -19.76 -8.66
CA LEU A 40 -2.87 -21.05 -9.34
C LEU A 40 -1.59 -21.77 -8.93
N LEU A 41 -0.45 -21.09 -8.89
CA LEU A 41 0.84 -21.69 -8.56
C LEU A 41 1.10 -21.80 -7.06
N GLY A 42 0.42 -20.98 -6.27
CA GLY A 42 0.54 -20.93 -4.83
C GLY A 42 -0.10 -22.13 -4.11
N PRO A 43 -0.05 -22.14 -2.79
CA PRO A 43 -0.51 -23.27 -1.97
C PRO A 43 -2.02 -23.50 -2.06
N ALA A 44 -2.79 -22.53 -2.55
CA ALA A 44 -4.25 -22.64 -2.63
C ALA A 44 -4.75 -23.63 -3.70
N VAL A 45 -4.02 -23.79 -4.83
CA VAL A 45 -4.44 -24.66 -5.95
C VAL A 45 -3.39 -25.71 -6.26
N LEU A 46 -2.27 -25.35 -6.86
CA LEU A 46 -1.25 -26.32 -7.32
C LEU A 46 -0.17 -26.59 -6.28
N GLY A 47 0.08 -25.67 -5.36
CA GLY A 47 1.11 -25.80 -4.33
C GLY A 47 2.55 -25.92 -4.85
N ILE A 48 2.78 -25.49 -6.11
CA ILE A 48 4.10 -25.55 -6.75
C ILE A 48 5.06 -24.56 -6.10
N ILE A 49 4.55 -23.37 -5.75
CA ILE A 49 5.30 -22.31 -5.10
C ILE A 49 4.81 -22.21 -3.66
N GLN A 50 5.75 -22.41 -2.74
CA GLN A 50 5.48 -22.25 -1.31
C GLN A 50 6.02 -20.91 -0.84
N PRO A 51 5.32 -20.21 0.06
CA PRO A 51 5.80 -18.99 0.69
C PRO A 51 7.14 -19.26 1.41
N ASN A 52 8.08 -18.37 1.24
CA ASN A 52 9.33 -18.36 1.97
C ASN A 52 9.82 -16.93 2.19
N ASP A 53 10.75 -16.74 3.12
CA ASP A 53 11.24 -15.41 3.53
C ASP A 53 11.80 -14.59 2.35
N LEU A 54 12.49 -15.25 1.42
CA LEU A 54 13.03 -14.59 0.23
C LEU A 54 11.90 -14.01 -0.66
N LEU A 55 10.83 -14.79 -0.87
CA LEU A 55 9.70 -14.33 -1.70
C LEU A 55 8.95 -13.19 -1.01
N ASN A 56 8.77 -13.27 0.30
CA ASN A 56 8.14 -12.21 1.07
C ASN A 56 8.96 -10.91 0.98
N GLN A 57 10.27 -10.96 1.22
CA GLN A 57 11.16 -9.79 1.11
C GLN A 57 11.17 -9.21 -0.31
N LEU A 58 11.15 -10.05 -1.34
CA LEU A 58 11.06 -9.57 -2.74
C LEU A 58 9.71 -8.93 -3.05
N ALA A 59 8.63 -9.45 -2.47
CA ALA A 59 7.29 -8.87 -2.63
C ALA A 59 7.22 -7.49 -1.96
N GLU A 60 7.69 -7.35 -0.72
CA GLU A 60 7.80 -6.08 0.00
C GLU A 60 8.64 -5.06 -0.78
N LEU A 61 9.83 -5.45 -1.23
CA LEU A 61 10.67 -4.60 -2.06
C LEU A 61 9.95 -4.17 -3.35
N GLY A 62 9.19 -5.07 -3.96
CA GLY A 62 8.38 -4.77 -5.14
C GLY A 62 7.32 -3.70 -4.87
N VAL A 63 6.59 -3.82 -3.77
CA VAL A 63 5.58 -2.82 -3.34
C VAL A 63 6.24 -1.46 -3.10
N ILE A 64 7.33 -1.41 -2.33
CA ILE A 64 8.09 -0.18 -2.04
C ILE A 64 8.49 0.54 -3.34
N VAL A 65 9.05 -0.19 -4.31
CA VAL A 65 9.49 0.39 -5.58
C VAL A 65 8.31 0.88 -6.44
N ILE A 66 7.20 0.14 -6.48
CA ILE A 66 5.99 0.54 -7.21
C ILE A 66 5.41 1.83 -6.60
N MET A 67 5.27 1.89 -5.29
CA MET A 67 4.72 3.06 -4.58
C MET A 67 5.62 4.29 -4.74
N PHE A 68 6.94 4.12 -4.60
CA PHE A 68 7.89 5.20 -4.83
C PHE A 68 7.84 5.73 -6.28
N SER A 69 7.80 4.82 -7.26
CA SER A 69 7.67 5.18 -8.67
C SER A 69 6.36 5.92 -8.98
N ALA A 70 5.27 5.52 -8.34
CA ALA A 70 3.99 6.20 -8.46
C ALA A 70 4.04 7.60 -7.83
N GLY A 71 4.64 7.72 -6.65
CA GLY A 71 4.85 9.00 -5.97
C GLY A 71 5.66 9.98 -6.80
N MET A 72 6.75 9.53 -7.43
CA MET A 72 7.56 10.35 -8.33
C MET A 72 6.81 10.81 -9.58
N GLY A 73 5.86 10.02 -10.06
CA GLY A 73 4.99 10.37 -11.21
C GLY A 73 3.84 11.31 -10.85
N THR A 74 3.65 11.65 -9.58
CA THR A 74 2.50 12.43 -9.10
C THR A 74 2.87 13.90 -8.91
N ASN A 75 2.01 14.79 -9.42
CA ASN A 75 2.17 16.24 -9.23
C ASN A 75 1.56 16.66 -7.88
N ILE A 76 2.39 17.18 -6.99
CA ILE A 76 1.96 17.64 -5.65
C ILE A 76 0.90 18.73 -5.71
N GLN A 77 0.93 19.61 -6.72
CA GLN A 77 -0.05 20.68 -6.87
C GLN A 77 -1.44 20.12 -7.20
N ASP A 78 -1.50 19.14 -8.12
CA ASP A 78 -2.74 18.47 -8.49
C ASP A 78 -3.29 17.62 -7.34
N LEU A 79 -2.40 16.97 -6.58
CA LEU A 79 -2.76 16.23 -5.38
C LEU A 79 -3.37 17.14 -4.31
N LYS A 80 -2.76 18.30 -4.06
CA LYS A 80 -3.31 19.33 -3.13
C LYS A 80 -4.66 19.86 -3.61
N ALA A 81 -4.81 20.12 -4.90
CA ALA A 81 -6.08 20.58 -5.47
C ALA A 81 -7.20 19.53 -5.30
N SER A 82 -6.85 18.26 -5.30
CA SER A 82 -7.77 17.13 -5.12
C SER A 82 -8.03 16.78 -3.64
N GLY A 83 -7.31 17.38 -2.69
CA GLY A 83 -7.32 16.98 -1.28
C GLY A 83 -8.68 17.01 -0.62
N LYS A 84 -9.51 18.04 -0.88
CA LYS A 84 -10.88 18.11 -0.32
C LYS A 84 -11.79 16.99 -0.84
N SER A 85 -11.75 16.74 -2.15
CA SER A 85 -12.52 15.65 -2.77
C SER A 85 -11.98 14.28 -2.30
N GLY A 86 -10.65 14.14 -2.22
CA GLY A 86 -9.99 12.94 -1.71
C GLY A 86 -10.38 12.63 -0.26
N PHE A 87 -10.39 13.65 0.61
CA PHE A 87 -10.82 13.48 2.00
C PHE A 87 -12.28 13.01 2.12
N LEU A 88 -13.20 13.61 1.35
CA LEU A 88 -14.59 13.18 1.37
C LEU A 88 -14.76 11.74 0.87
N VAL A 89 -14.05 11.37 -0.20
CA VAL A 89 -14.07 10.00 -0.73
C VAL A 89 -13.49 9.03 0.27
N ALA A 90 -12.34 9.34 0.89
CA ALA A 90 -11.73 8.51 1.93
C ALA A 90 -12.64 8.33 3.14
N LEU A 91 -13.24 9.42 3.62
CA LEU A 91 -14.16 9.36 4.76
C LEU A 91 -15.35 8.42 4.48
N CYS A 92 -15.95 8.52 3.29
CA CYS A 92 -17.00 7.58 2.89
C CYS A 92 -16.45 6.16 2.69
N GLY A 93 -15.23 6.02 2.15
CA GLY A 93 -14.54 4.76 1.94
C GLY A 93 -14.27 4.01 3.24
N VAL A 94 -14.03 4.73 4.34
CA VAL A 94 -13.87 4.14 5.68
C VAL A 94 -15.22 3.91 6.36
N LEU A 95 -16.07 4.91 6.44
CA LEU A 95 -17.31 4.83 7.24
C LEU A 95 -18.33 3.84 6.67
N VAL A 96 -18.43 3.73 5.34
CA VAL A 96 -19.41 2.84 4.72
C VAL A 96 -19.03 1.36 4.91
N PRO A 97 -17.81 0.89 4.60
CA PRO A 97 -17.42 -0.49 4.87
C PRO A 97 -17.40 -0.82 6.37
N LEU A 98 -16.96 0.11 7.22
CA LEU A 98 -17.00 -0.06 8.67
C LEU A 98 -18.42 -0.34 9.16
N GLY A 99 -19.37 0.50 8.76
CA GLY A 99 -20.78 0.36 9.14
C GLY A 99 -21.42 -0.89 8.56
N LEU A 100 -21.27 -1.11 7.24
CA LEU A 100 -21.84 -2.27 6.57
C LEU A 100 -21.20 -3.58 7.05
N GLY A 101 -19.89 -3.62 7.27
CA GLY A 101 -19.19 -4.79 7.81
C GLY A 101 -19.68 -5.15 9.20
N THR A 102 -19.88 -4.15 10.06
CA THR A 102 -20.48 -4.36 11.39
C THR A 102 -21.90 -4.91 11.29
N VAL A 103 -22.74 -4.34 10.44
CA VAL A 103 -24.13 -4.81 10.22
C VAL A 103 -24.17 -6.21 9.65
N LEU A 104 -23.32 -6.52 8.66
CA LEU A 104 -23.21 -7.85 8.06
C LEU A 104 -22.83 -8.90 9.10
N MET A 105 -21.88 -8.60 9.96
CA MET A 105 -21.52 -9.51 11.04
C MET A 105 -22.74 -9.84 11.91
N TYR A 106 -23.50 -8.81 12.34
CA TYR A 106 -24.70 -9.04 13.14
C TYR A 106 -25.75 -9.89 12.39
N ALA A 107 -25.91 -9.65 11.09
CA ALA A 107 -26.89 -10.37 10.27
C ALA A 107 -26.56 -11.86 10.06
N PHE A 108 -25.27 -12.19 9.89
CA PHE A 108 -24.86 -13.56 9.56
C PHE A 108 -24.46 -14.41 10.77
N THR A 109 -23.93 -13.81 11.83
CA THR A 109 -23.41 -14.54 12.99
C THR A 109 -24.26 -14.34 14.25
N GLY A 110 -25.37 -13.58 14.18
CA GLY A 110 -26.12 -13.17 15.36
C GLY A 110 -25.29 -12.32 16.34
N GLY A 111 -24.15 -11.79 15.85
CA GLY A 111 -23.23 -10.98 16.63
C GLY A 111 -22.14 -11.75 17.37
N GLU A 112 -22.00 -13.06 17.16
CA GLU A 112 -20.98 -13.89 17.80
C GLU A 112 -19.92 -14.37 16.81
N LEU A 113 -18.69 -13.85 16.92
CA LEU A 113 -17.49 -14.54 16.45
C LEU A 113 -16.89 -15.35 17.60
N SER A 114 -16.24 -16.46 17.29
CA SER A 114 -15.69 -17.45 18.24
C SER A 114 -14.67 -16.93 19.27
N SER A 115 -14.36 -15.65 19.31
CA SER A 115 -13.26 -15.06 20.08
C SER A 115 -13.63 -14.51 21.47
N GLY A 116 -14.90 -14.66 21.93
CA GLY A 116 -15.28 -14.36 23.32
C GLY A 116 -15.31 -12.90 23.77
N GLY A 117 -15.07 -11.93 22.88
CA GLY A 117 -15.09 -10.50 23.20
C GLY A 117 -16.49 -9.86 23.04
N PRO A 118 -16.66 -8.58 23.43
CA PRO A 118 -17.92 -7.86 23.24
C PRO A 118 -18.36 -7.86 21.76
N ARG A 119 -19.57 -8.26 21.48
CA ARG A 119 -20.13 -8.40 20.11
C ARG A 119 -19.93 -7.15 19.25
N MET A 120 -20.12 -5.99 19.84
CA MET A 120 -19.94 -4.71 19.13
C MET A 120 -18.49 -4.51 18.65
N LEU A 121 -17.52 -4.85 19.48
CA LEU A 121 -16.09 -4.70 19.13
C LEU A 121 -15.68 -5.68 18.02
N GLN A 122 -16.20 -6.90 18.04
CA GLN A 122 -15.96 -7.88 16.96
C GLN A 122 -16.52 -7.39 15.62
N GLY A 123 -17.72 -6.78 15.64
CA GLY A 123 -18.31 -6.17 14.45
C GLY A 123 -17.50 -4.98 13.93
N LEU A 124 -17.08 -4.10 14.82
CA LEU A 124 -16.24 -2.96 14.47
C LEU A 124 -14.87 -3.41 13.93
N PHE A 125 -14.28 -4.46 14.52
CA PHE A 125 -13.02 -5.01 14.04
C PHE A 125 -13.17 -5.56 12.62
N LEU A 126 -14.19 -6.38 12.35
CA LEU A 126 -14.48 -6.88 11.00
C LEU A 126 -14.75 -5.73 10.02
N GLY A 127 -15.53 -4.73 10.45
CA GLY A 127 -15.77 -3.53 9.68
C GLY A 127 -14.47 -2.80 9.33
N THR A 128 -13.55 -2.65 10.29
CA THR A 128 -12.23 -2.03 10.07
C THR A 128 -11.37 -2.83 9.09
N VAL A 129 -11.37 -4.15 9.18
CA VAL A 129 -10.66 -5.01 8.20
C VAL A 129 -11.18 -4.79 6.78
N LEU A 130 -12.48 -4.54 6.62
CA LEU A 130 -13.10 -4.29 5.31
C LEU A 130 -12.83 -2.86 4.78
N THR A 131 -12.31 -1.93 5.59
CA THR A 131 -11.92 -0.60 5.10
C THR A 131 -10.58 -0.63 4.37
N ALA A 132 -9.71 -1.58 4.68
CA ALA A 132 -8.36 -1.63 4.11
C ALA A 132 -8.38 -1.77 2.59
N THR A 133 -7.84 -0.77 1.90
CA THR A 133 -7.82 -0.69 0.43
C THR A 133 -6.38 -0.79 -0.08
N SER A 134 -6.13 -1.59 -1.13
CA SER A 134 -4.80 -1.68 -1.74
C SER A 134 -4.49 -0.50 -2.64
N VAL A 135 -3.64 0.41 -2.16
CA VAL A 135 -3.14 1.54 -2.96
C VAL A 135 -2.31 1.07 -4.14
N SER A 136 -1.47 0.03 -3.96
CA SER A 136 -0.59 -0.49 -5.02
C SER A 136 -1.36 -0.99 -6.24
N ILE A 137 -2.42 -1.77 -6.02
CA ILE A 137 -3.29 -2.26 -7.09
C ILE A 137 -4.00 -1.11 -7.80
N THR A 138 -4.50 -0.16 -7.03
CA THR A 138 -5.18 1.04 -7.56
C THR A 138 -4.26 1.86 -8.45
N VAL A 139 -3.04 2.13 -7.98
CA VAL A 139 -2.02 2.89 -8.73
C VAL A 139 -1.66 2.18 -10.02
N GLU A 140 -1.38 0.88 -9.98
CA GLU A 140 -0.97 0.13 -11.16
C GLU A 140 -2.10 0.06 -12.18
N THR A 141 -3.33 -0.18 -11.73
CA THR A 141 -4.51 -0.14 -12.62
C THR A 141 -4.71 1.23 -13.28
N LEU A 142 -4.61 2.33 -12.50
CA LEU A 142 -4.71 3.68 -13.05
C LEU A 142 -3.59 3.99 -14.04
N ARG A 143 -2.39 3.46 -13.79
CA ARG A 143 -1.25 3.59 -14.71
C ARG A 143 -1.49 2.85 -16.01
N GLU A 144 -1.96 1.61 -15.96
CA GLU A 144 -2.27 0.81 -17.14
C GLU A 144 -3.32 1.45 -18.06
N ILE A 145 -4.38 2.00 -17.48
CA ILE A 145 -5.42 2.68 -18.26
C ILE A 145 -5.06 4.13 -18.63
N GLY A 146 -3.85 4.59 -18.30
CA GLY A 146 -3.37 5.94 -18.60
C GLY A 146 -4.13 7.06 -17.89
N LYS A 147 -4.73 6.79 -16.73
CA LYS A 147 -5.56 7.74 -15.99
C LYS A 147 -4.96 8.23 -14.68
N LEU A 148 -3.73 7.81 -14.35
CA LEU A 148 -3.06 8.15 -13.09
C LEU A 148 -2.94 9.66 -12.87
N THR A 149 -2.59 10.43 -13.92
CA THR A 149 -2.39 11.89 -13.87
C THR A 149 -3.65 12.70 -14.14
N THR A 150 -4.81 12.06 -14.27
CA THR A 150 -6.08 12.77 -14.44
C THR A 150 -6.61 13.30 -13.12
N LYS A 151 -7.56 14.26 -13.17
CA LYS A 151 -8.22 14.78 -11.97
C LYS A 151 -8.85 13.65 -11.13
N ALA A 152 -9.48 12.67 -11.78
CA ALA A 152 -10.04 11.50 -11.11
C ALA A 152 -8.94 10.64 -10.48
N GLY A 153 -7.85 10.35 -11.23
CA GLY A 153 -6.70 9.60 -10.71
C GLY A 153 -6.05 10.27 -9.50
N ASN A 154 -5.82 11.57 -9.56
CA ASN A 154 -5.28 12.34 -8.44
C ASN A 154 -6.22 12.36 -7.23
N THR A 155 -7.55 12.40 -7.45
CA THR A 155 -8.52 12.31 -6.36
C THR A 155 -8.52 10.93 -5.71
N ILE A 156 -8.45 9.86 -6.51
CA ILE A 156 -8.37 8.47 -6.01
C ILE A 156 -7.07 8.27 -5.22
N LEU A 157 -5.93 8.78 -5.73
CA LEU A 157 -4.64 8.72 -5.04
C LEU A 157 -4.68 9.47 -3.71
N ALA A 158 -5.22 10.68 -3.71
CA ALA A 158 -5.39 11.47 -2.49
C ALA A 158 -6.30 10.75 -1.48
N ALA A 159 -7.39 10.15 -1.95
CA ALA A 159 -8.29 9.39 -1.11
C ALA A 159 -7.60 8.17 -0.50
N ALA A 160 -6.87 7.40 -1.30
CA ALA A 160 -6.17 6.22 -0.84
C ALA A 160 -5.12 6.53 0.25
N LEU A 161 -4.33 7.60 0.09
CA LEU A 161 -3.37 8.04 1.11
C LEU A 161 -4.04 8.47 2.43
N ILE A 162 -5.21 9.10 2.34
CA ILE A 162 -5.97 9.50 3.53
C ILE A 162 -6.65 8.29 4.17
N ASP A 163 -7.13 7.36 3.35
CA ASP A 163 -7.77 6.12 3.76
C ASP A 163 -6.83 5.26 4.61
N ASP A 164 -5.58 5.09 4.21
CA ASP A 164 -4.57 4.36 4.97
C ASP A 164 -4.40 4.94 6.39
N VAL A 165 -4.30 6.28 6.50
CA VAL A 165 -4.19 6.95 7.80
C VAL A 165 -5.45 6.77 8.63
N LEU A 166 -6.63 6.91 8.03
CA LEU A 166 -7.91 6.73 8.72
C LEU A 166 -8.12 5.27 9.15
N GLY A 167 -7.74 4.31 8.29
CA GLY A 167 -7.79 2.88 8.58
C GLY A 167 -6.93 2.50 9.78
N LEU A 168 -5.69 3.02 9.82
CA LEU A 168 -4.77 2.83 10.95
C LEU A 168 -5.36 3.41 12.25
N VAL A 169 -5.91 4.62 12.21
CA VAL A 169 -6.58 5.23 13.37
C VAL A 169 -7.78 4.38 13.82
N CYS A 170 -8.62 3.92 12.90
CA CYS A 170 -9.75 3.05 13.21
C CYS A 170 -9.31 1.74 13.85
N LEU A 171 -8.30 1.09 13.27
CA LEU A 171 -7.75 -0.16 13.79
C LEU A 171 -7.23 0.03 15.23
N THR A 172 -6.46 1.08 15.46
CA THR A 172 -5.92 1.39 16.79
C THR A 172 -7.01 1.66 17.81
N LEU A 173 -8.06 2.40 17.42
CA LEU A 173 -9.21 2.66 18.30
C LEU A 173 -9.91 1.36 18.69
N VAL A 174 -10.20 0.50 17.71
CA VAL A 174 -10.92 -0.77 17.95
C VAL A 174 -10.09 -1.74 18.79
N THR A 175 -8.79 -1.88 18.49
CA THR A 175 -7.88 -2.75 19.26
C THR A 175 -7.68 -2.26 20.69
N SER A 176 -7.55 -0.95 20.89
CA SER A 176 -7.47 -0.34 22.24
C SER A 176 -8.75 -0.56 23.04
N MET A 177 -9.92 -0.44 22.42
CA MET A 177 -11.21 -0.73 23.08
C MET A 177 -11.39 -2.23 23.41
N ALA A 178 -10.71 -3.10 22.70
CA ALA A 178 -10.71 -4.56 22.95
C ALA A 178 -9.82 -4.98 24.14
N GLY A 179 -9.18 -4.04 24.83
CA GLY A 179 -8.27 -4.32 25.94
C GLY A 179 -6.84 -4.59 25.52
N GLY A 180 -6.47 -4.21 24.29
CA GLY A 180 -5.07 -4.16 23.84
C GLY A 180 -4.33 -3.00 24.53
N ASP A 181 -3.03 -3.19 24.78
CA ASP A 181 -2.14 -2.17 25.36
C ASP A 181 -1.82 -1.04 24.36
N ALA A 182 -2.58 -0.93 23.27
CA ALA A 182 -2.37 0.10 22.24
C ALA A 182 -2.70 1.48 22.80
N ASP A 183 -1.68 2.27 23.08
CA ASP A 183 -1.84 3.67 23.49
C ASP A 183 -2.15 4.52 22.25
N ILE A 184 -3.42 4.89 22.08
CA ILE A 184 -3.90 5.72 20.97
C ILE A 184 -3.06 7.00 20.84
N VAL A 185 -2.67 7.61 21.97
CA VAL A 185 -1.87 8.84 21.97
C VAL A 185 -0.49 8.54 21.36
N MET A 186 0.13 7.42 21.73
CA MET A 186 1.43 7.02 21.19
C MET A 186 1.36 6.79 19.67
N VAL A 187 0.33 6.12 19.18
CA VAL A 187 0.14 5.88 17.73
C VAL A 187 -0.08 7.19 16.97
N LEU A 188 -0.96 8.07 17.46
CA LEU A 188 -1.16 9.38 16.85
C LEU A 188 0.12 10.22 16.83
N VAL A 189 0.93 10.19 17.91
CA VAL A 189 2.23 10.86 17.97
C VAL A 189 3.19 10.27 16.93
N LYS A 190 3.27 8.94 16.79
CA LYS A 190 4.11 8.29 15.77
C LYS A 190 3.69 8.71 14.35
N ILE A 191 2.39 8.72 14.04
CA ILE A 191 1.88 9.18 12.74
C ILE A 191 2.28 10.64 12.48
N VAL A 192 2.09 11.53 13.43
CA VAL A 192 2.49 12.95 13.28
C VAL A 192 4.01 13.08 13.07
N LEU A 193 4.81 12.39 13.87
CA LEU A 193 6.27 12.39 13.73
C LEU A 193 6.71 11.85 12.37
N PHE A 194 6.06 10.80 11.86
CA PHE A 194 6.31 10.27 10.52
C PHE A 194 6.05 11.33 9.44
N PHE A 195 4.90 12.03 9.47
CA PHE A 195 4.61 13.09 8.50
C PHE A 195 5.58 14.27 8.60
N VAL A 196 6.01 14.64 9.79
CA VAL A 196 7.04 15.68 9.99
C VAL A 196 8.38 15.22 9.38
N PHE A 197 8.79 13.98 9.66
CA PHE A 197 10.00 13.38 9.08
C PHE A 197 9.92 13.34 7.56
N ALA A 198 8.83 12.83 6.99
CA ALA A 198 8.62 12.78 5.55
C ALA A 198 8.68 14.18 4.91
N GLY A 199 8.08 15.19 5.55
CA GLY A 199 8.15 16.57 5.11
C GLY A 199 9.57 17.14 5.13
N VAL A 200 10.33 16.91 6.19
CA VAL A 200 11.74 17.30 6.31
C VAL A 200 12.58 16.62 5.22
N MET A 201 12.39 15.31 5.04
CA MET A 201 13.10 14.54 4.01
C MET A 201 12.75 15.01 2.60
N ALA A 202 11.49 15.34 2.32
CA ALA A 202 11.08 15.89 1.03
C ALA A 202 11.80 17.23 0.74
N VAL A 203 11.88 18.13 1.71
CA VAL A 203 12.59 19.42 1.56
C VAL A 203 14.11 19.21 1.43
N ALA A 204 14.70 18.32 2.22
CA ALA A 204 16.12 17.99 2.17
C ALA A 204 16.49 17.40 0.80
N THR A 205 15.69 16.45 0.32
CA THR A 205 15.86 15.82 -1.00
C THR A 205 15.74 16.83 -2.12
N HIS A 206 14.72 17.68 -2.10
CA HIS A 206 14.56 18.74 -3.10
C HIS A 206 15.78 19.66 -3.14
N LYS A 207 16.25 20.15 -1.99
CA LYS A 207 17.44 21.01 -1.90
C LYS A 207 18.70 20.28 -2.38
N PHE A 208 18.84 19.00 -2.03
CA PHE A 208 19.96 18.16 -2.46
C PHE A 208 19.99 18.03 -3.98
N TYR A 209 18.86 17.70 -4.62
CA TYR A 209 18.79 17.56 -6.08
C TYR A 209 19.00 18.89 -6.81
N VAL A 210 18.45 19.99 -6.32
CA VAL A 210 18.68 21.32 -6.89
C VAL A 210 20.17 21.71 -6.80
N TRP A 211 20.80 21.49 -5.63
CA TRP A 211 22.23 21.75 -5.45
C TRP A 211 23.11 20.87 -6.34
N TYR A 212 22.73 19.60 -6.47
CA TYR A 212 23.44 18.62 -7.28
C TYR A 212 23.35 18.91 -8.78
N ASP A 213 22.20 19.34 -9.27
CA ASP A 213 21.96 19.73 -10.67
C ASP A 213 22.82 20.95 -11.07
N HIS A 214 22.94 21.93 -10.17
CA HIS A 214 23.77 23.12 -10.41
C HIS A 214 25.27 22.82 -10.51
N ARG A 215 25.76 21.73 -9.94
CA ARG A 215 27.18 21.34 -9.96
C ARG A 215 27.57 20.39 -11.09
N GLY A 216 26.61 19.74 -11.73
CA GLY A 216 26.85 18.69 -12.72
C GLY A 216 26.91 19.22 -14.14
N LYS A 217 28.12 19.50 -14.70
CA LYS A 217 28.33 19.73 -16.14
C LYS A 217 28.19 18.48 -17.01
N ASP A 218 28.22 17.30 -16.43
CA ASP A 218 28.11 16.02 -17.13
C ASP A 218 26.73 15.40 -16.87
N ARG A 219 25.89 15.41 -17.91
CA ARG A 219 24.63 14.67 -18.01
C ARG A 219 24.84 13.14 -18.05
N ASN A 220 25.53 12.57 -17.08
CA ASN A 220 25.57 11.13 -16.94
C ASN A 220 24.22 10.63 -16.42
N LEU A 221 23.43 10.08 -17.34
CA LEU A 221 22.03 9.70 -17.25
C LEU A 221 21.69 8.73 -16.08
N HIS A 222 22.67 8.11 -15.45
CA HIS A 222 22.46 7.03 -14.46
C HIS A 222 22.50 7.50 -12.98
N ARG A 223 22.83 8.75 -12.72
CA ARG A 223 23.01 9.25 -11.33
C ARG A 223 21.68 9.48 -10.62
N PHE A 224 20.66 9.99 -11.32
CA PHE A 224 19.34 10.27 -10.74
C PHE A 224 18.55 9.00 -10.36
N PRO A 225 18.48 7.96 -11.20
CA PRO A 225 17.82 6.72 -10.83
C PRO A 225 18.44 6.05 -9.61
N VAL A 226 19.78 5.99 -9.54
CA VAL A 226 20.48 5.37 -8.40
C VAL A 226 20.23 6.13 -7.11
N SER A 227 20.37 7.46 -7.12
CA SER A 227 20.12 8.28 -5.92
C SER A 227 18.65 8.23 -5.48
N GLY A 228 17.71 8.15 -6.45
CA GLY A 228 16.30 7.94 -6.17
C GLY A 228 16.02 6.59 -5.50
N SER A 229 16.64 5.52 -6.00
CA SER A 229 16.52 4.18 -5.40
C SER A 229 17.10 4.12 -3.98
N VAL A 230 18.27 4.76 -3.75
CA VAL A 230 18.85 4.87 -2.40
C VAL A 230 17.92 5.62 -1.45
N LEU A 231 17.33 6.71 -1.90
CA LEU A 231 16.35 7.46 -1.11
C LEU A 231 15.12 6.62 -0.79
N CYS A 232 14.58 5.92 -1.78
CA CYS A 232 13.43 5.02 -1.64
C CYS A 232 13.68 3.98 -0.53
N LEU A 233 14.79 3.25 -0.62
CA LEU A 233 15.13 2.22 0.35
C LEU A 233 15.41 2.79 1.75
N PHE A 234 16.06 3.96 1.82
CA PHE A 234 16.31 4.62 3.09
C PHE A 234 15.03 5.08 3.77
N MET A 235 14.08 5.65 3.01
CA MET A 235 12.79 6.08 3.54
C MET A 235 11.97 4.89 4.04
N ALA A 236 11.92 3.79 3.26
CA ALA A 236 11.22 2.57 3.65
C ALA A 236 11.83 1.95 4.92
N TRP A 237 13.16 1.87 5.02
CA TRP A 237 13.83 1.42 6.24
C TRP A 237 13.52 2.30 7.45
N ALA A 238 13.54 3.62 7.27
CA ALA A 238 13.26 4.55 8.36
C ALA A 238 11.79 4.49 8.84
N GLU A 239 10.86 4.23 7.92
CA GLU A 239 9.44 4.04 8.23
C GLU A 239 9.22 2.83 9.12
N GLU A 240 9.82 1.70 8.77
CA GLU A 240 9.71 0.45 9.50
C GLU A 240 10.45 0.48 10.84
N GLU A 241 11.76 0.71 10.80
CA GLU A 241 12.65 0.55 11.96
C GLU A 241 12.49 1.66 13.00
N VAL A 242 12.22 2.91 12.58
CA VAL A 242 12.16 4.07 13.49
C VAL A 242 10.75 4.34 13.98
N TYR A 243 9.76 4.22 13.09
CA TYR A 243 8.38 4.57 13.41
C TYR A 243 7.50 3.36 13.70
N GLY A 244 7.86 2.15 13.17
CA GLY A 244 7.09 0.92 13.35
C GLY A 244 5.63 1.09 12.95
N VAL A 245 5.37 1.79 11.84
CA VAL A 245 4.02 2.11 11.40
C VAL A 245 3.42 0.94 10.61
N ALA A 246 4.25 0.08 10.04
CA ALA A 246 3.81 -1.06 9.26
C ALA A 246 3.54 -2.33 10.09
N ASP A 247 3.97 -2.36 11.35
CA ASP A 247 3.75 -3.49 12.28
C ASP A 247 2.32 -3.54 12.89
N PHE A 248 1.40 -2.70 12.40
CA PHE A 248 0.02 -2.64 12.91
C PHE A 248 -1.02 -3.16 11.93
#